data_3e40aca065036cb341f05a4d06fee341
#
_entry.id   3e40aca065036cb341f05a4d06fee341
#
_cell.length_a   1.000
_cell.length_b   1.000
_cell.length_c   1.000
_cell.angle_alpha   90.00
_cell.angle_beta   90.00
_cell.angle_gamma   90.00
#
_symmetry.space_group_name_H-M   'P 1'
#
loop_
_entity.id
_entity.type
_entity.pdbx_description
1 polymer ?
#
loop_
_entity_poly.entity_id
_entity_poly.type
_entity_poly.pdbx_seq_one_letter_code
_entity_poly.pdbx_strand_id
1 'polypeptide(L)'
;MNLVDPDYFLGLGAELSTRSLAEWQSYLRYRIVKSFTGALGAAIIAEEAGFDGNFTGATAPPAPELACLDDTAGLYAFEFSRAFVELLFTTQDREKVRQLFERLRGTFHEQLQQTSTLDAATRAAAVKKLEQVLPQIAFPDEQDWPTTSYPPSPADQNYLSSLLKLADLRTRAEWAKLDQPAERSKFGMAPIIKNALYAPHSNRVIVPAAFLMRPAYDPTRAAVANYATVGTVLGHELSHGFDYEGRYFDGTGRLVDWWSDESAQGYEQRASCLVDQFDAYAPLPGLHVDGSFTLSENIADLNGAQLALAAYKASGARDPELAGFSAEQQFFLSFAQLWCESPSDESLKLTLLTDNHSPAQYRVNGVVRNMPEFAEAFACTPGRALVPEKRCSVF
;
A
#
# COMPACT_ATOMS: atom_id res chain seq x y z
N MET A 1 -19.87 5.15 13.08
CA MET A 1 -18.58 4.53 13.53
C MET A 1 -18.55 3.12 12.98
N ASN A 2 -17.46 2.74 12.34
CA ASN A 2 -17.25 1.36 11.90
C ASN A 2 -16.46 0.62 12.99
N LEU A 3 -16.87 -0.58 13.35
CA LEU A 3 -16.16 -1.47 14.27
C LEU A 3 -15.67 -2.66 13.45
N VAL A 4 -14.41 -2.60 13.02
CA VAL A 4 -13.82 -3.58 12.08
C VAL A 4 -13.44 -4.87 12.78
N ASP A 5 -12.98 -4.78 14.03
CA ASP A 5 -12.57 -5.94 14.84
C ASP A 5 -13.28 -5.91 16.20
N PRO A 6 -14.49 -6.46 16.32
CA PRO A 6 -15.20 -6.55 17.57
C PRO A 6 -14.47 -7.40 18.63
N ASP A 7 -13.79 -8.46 18.23
CA ASP A 7 -13.12 -9.40 19.14
C ASP A 7 -11.92 -8.77 19.83
N TYR A 8 -11.19 -7.89 19.13
CA TYR A 8 -10.14 -7.06 19.75
C TYR A 8 -10.69 -6.23 20.90
N PHE A 9 -11.84 -5.55 20.73
CA PHE A 9 -12.42 -4.72 21.78
C PHE A 9 -13.00 -5.53 22.94
N LEU A 10 -13.54 -6.72 22.65
CA LEU A 10 -13.97 -7.65 23.70
C LEU A 10 -12.76 -8.14 24.51
N GLY A 11 -11.68 -8.54 23.83
CA GLY A 11 -10.42 -8.93 24.44
C GLY A 11 -9.80 -7.82 25.29
N LEU A 12 -9.74 -6.59 24.74
CA LEU A 12 -9.26 -5.42 25.48
C LEU A 12 -10.12 -5.15 26.75
N GLY A 13 -11.44 -5.25 26.64
CA GLY A 13 -12.35 -5.11 27.79
C GLY A 13 -12.09 -6.15 28.87
N ALA A 14 -11.80 -7.41 28.49
CA ALA A 14 -11.43 -8.46 29.43
C ALA A 14 -10.09 -8.16 30.11
N GLU A 15 -9.07 -7.74 29.38
CA GLU A 15 -7.75 -7.36 29.95
C GLU A 15 -7.89 -6.17 30.90
N LEU A 16 -8.64 -5.14 30.52
CA LEU A 16 -8.93 -3.98 31.39
C LEU A 16 -9.61 -4.37 32.70
N SER A 17 -10.43 -5.43 32.69
CA SER A 17 -11.17 -5.90 33.85
C SER A 17 -10.37 -6.83 34.76
N THR A 18 -9.37 -7.52 34.22
CA THR A 18 -8.62 -8.60 34.92
C THR A 18 -7.24 -8.18 35.38
N ARG A 19 -6.58 -7.25 34.68
CA ARG A 19 -5.24 -6.79 35.04
C ARG A 19 -5.27 -5.74 36.13
N SER A 20 -4.28 -5.78 37.00
CA SER A 20 -4.12 -4.79 38.06
C SER A 20 -3.67 -3.43 37.50
N LEU A 21 -3.95 -2.37 38.24
CA LEU A 21 -3.47 -1.02 37.92
C LEU A 21 -1.92 -0.98 37.78
N ALA A 22 -1.20 -1.75 38.59
CA ALA A 22 0.27 -1.80 38.55
C ALA A 22 0.79 -2.42 37.25
N GLU A 23 0.12 -3.46 36.72
CA GLU A 23 0.47 -4.04 35.40
C GLU A 23 0.23 -3.04 34.29
N TRP A 24 -0.93 -2.37 34.29
CA TRP A 24 -1.23 -1.33 33.29
C TRP A 24 -0.24 -0.16 33.35
N GLN A 25 0.13 0.29 34.57
CA GLN A 25 1.14 1.34 34.71
C GLN A 25 2.50 0.90 34.17
N SER A 26 2.92 -0.34 34.41
CA SER A 26 4.18 -0.88 33.89
C SER A 26 4.16 -0.98 32.37
N TYR A 27 3.07 -1.49 31.79
CA TYR A 27 2.89 -1.56 30.34
C TYR A 27 2.91 -0.17 29.69
N LEU A 28 2.15 0.79 30.23
CA LEU A 28 2.09 2.14 29.67
C LEU A 28 3.44 2.87 29.80
N ARG A 29 4.16 2.70 30.92
CA ARG A 29 5.52 3.25 31.06
C ARG A 29 6.46 2.67 30.01
N TYR A 30 6.45 1.37 29.80
CA TYR A 30 7.23 0.73 28.74
C TYR A 30 6.89 1.31 27.37
N ARG A 31 5.60 1.41 27.04
CA ARG A 31 5.14 1.96 25.74
C ARG A 31 5.60 3.41 25.53
N ILE A 32 5.53 4.24 26.57
CA ILE A 32 5.99 5.64 26.50
C ILE A 32 7.51 5.67 26.27
N VAL A 33 8.30 4.94 27.05
CA VAL A 33 9.75 4.88 26.86
C VAL A 33 10.10 4.41 25.45
N LYS A 34 9.49 3.31 25.01
CA LYS A 34 9.69 2.76 23.65
C LYS A 34 9.35 3.78 22.53
N SER A 35 8.29 4.57 22.71
CA SER A 35 7.89 5.58 21.71
C SER A 35 8.86 6.76 21.59
N PHE A 36 9.74 6.96 22.56
CA PHE A 36 10.70 8.08 22.58
C PHE A 36 12.15 7.62 22.63
N THR A 37 12.44 6.35 22.36
CA THR A 37 13.79 5.75 22.49
C THR A 37 14.82 6.56 21.71
N GLY A 38 14.53 6.97 20.48
CA GLY A 38 15.42 7.79 19.65
C GLY A 38 15.79 9.16 20.23
N ALA A 39 14.99 9.66 21.19
CA ALA A 39 15.26 10.94 21.88
C ALA A 39 15.91 10.78 23.27
N LEU A 40 16.20 9.52 23.68
CA LEU A 40 16.84 9.22 24.95
C LEU A 40 18.37 9.14 24.81
N GLY A 41 19.07 8.76 25.89
CA GLY A 41 20.54 8.70 25.88
C GLY A 41 21.09 7.60 24.96
N ALA A 42 22.31 7.80 24.48
CA ALA A 42 22.98 6.90 23.53
C ALA A 42 22.99 5.42 23.93
N ALA A 43 23.05 5.12 25.23
CA ALA A 43 23.00 3.73 25.73
C ALA A 43 21.64 3.05 25.43
N ILE A 44 20.53 3.80 25.52
CA ILE A 44 19.18 3.26 25.23
C ILE A 44 19.00 3.08 23.72
N ILE A 45 19.50 4.02 22.93
CA ILE A 45 19.50 3.94 21.46
C ILE A 45 20.31 2.72 20.99
N ALA A 46 21.47 2.47 21.59
CA ALA A 46 22.30 1.31 21.26
C ALA A 46 21.65 -0.02 21.65
N GLU A 47 20.97 -0.06 22.80
CA GLU A 47 20.22 -1.25 23.24
C GLU A 47 19.06 -1.56 22.30
N GLU A 48 18.29 -0.56 21.87
CA GLU A 48 17.21 -0.72 20.88
C GLU A 48 17.74 -1.21 19.54
N ALA A 49 18.82 -0.57 19.04
CA ALA A 49 19.45 -0.99 17.79
C ALA A 49 19.96 -2.44 17.85
N GLY A 50 20.52 -2.84 18.99
CA GLY A 50 20.95 -4.23 19.22
C GLY A 50 19.77 -5.22 19.23
N PHE A 51 18.66 -4.83 19.84
CA PHE A 51 17.43 -5.64 19.83
C PHE A 51 16.85 -5.75 18.40
N ASP A 52 16.67 -4.65 17.72
CA ASP A 52 16.12 -4.61 16.35
C ASP A 52 17.05 -5.31 15.34
N GLY A 53 18.36 -5.29 15.60
CA GLY A 53 19.36 -5.99 14.80
C GLY A 53 19.16 -7.51 14.75
N ASN A 54 18.58 -8.11 15.80
CA ASN A 54 18.23 -9.53 15.78
C ASN A 54 17.17 -9.89 14.73
N PHE A 55 16.36 -8.92 14.31
CA PHE A 55 15.30 -9.11 13.32
C PHE A 55 15.67 -8.59 11.95
N THR A 56 16.52 -7.57 11.87
CA THR A 56 16.87 -6.90 10.61
C THR A 56 18.25 -7.27 10.08
N GLY A 57 19.09 -7.88 10.92
CA GLY A 57 20.51 -8.12 10.62
C GLY A 57 21.39 -6.86 10.73
N ALA A 58 20.84 -5.71 11.14
CA ALA A 58 21.60 -4.49 11.32
C ALA A 58 22.53 -4.60 12.55
N THR A 59 23.79 -4.17 12.39
CA THR A 59 24.81 -4.31 13.46
C THR A 59 25.09 -3.00 14.21
N ALA A 60 24.50 -1.90 13.76
CA ALA A 60 24.70 -0.58 14.37
C ALA A 60 23.48 0.33 14.13
N PRO A 61 23.19 1.29 15.02
CA PRO A 61 22.18 2.30 14.76
C PRO A 61 22.54 3.16 13.54
N PRO A 62 21.55 3.80 12.90
CA PRO A 62 21.81 4.73 11.80
C PRO A 62 22.70 5.89 12.26
N ALA A 63 23.42 6.50 11.31
CA ALA A 63 24.20 7.70 11.60
C ALA A 63 23.30 8.80 12.21
N PRO A 64 23.76 9.52 13.24
CA PRO A 64 22.92 10.52 13.93
C PRO A 64 22.31 11.59 13.01
N GLU A 65 23.02 11.96 11.95
CA GLU A 65 22.55 12.94 10.96
C GLU A 65 21.36 12.39 10.15
N LEU A 66 21.41 11.10 9.78
CA LEU A 66 20.31 10.45 9.07
C LEU A 66 19.12 10.24 9.99
N ALA A 67 19.34 9.79 11.23
CA ALA A 67 18.28 9.65 12.22
C ALA A 67 17.56 11.00 12.46
N CYS A 68 18.32 12.09 12.61
CA CYS A 68 17.76 13.43 12.79
C CYS A 68 16.96 13.90 11.56
N LEU A 69 17.43 13.58 10.34
CA LEU A 69 16.71 13.90 9.10
C LEU A 69 15.40 13.12 9.01
N ASP A 70 15.44 11.83 9.27
CA ASP A 70 14.26 10.95 9.22
C ASP A 70 13.22 11.37 10.26
N ASP A 71 13.64 11.64 11.49
CA ASP A 71 12.78 12.16 12.55
C ASP A 71 12.14 13.48 12.15
N THR A 72 12.94 14.43 11.63
CA THR A 72 12.43 15.73 11.21
C THR A 72 11.45 15.58 10.03
N ALA A 73 11.78 14.76 9.04
CA ALA A 73 10.90 14.49 7.90
C ALA A 73 9.58 13.81 8.34
N GLY A 74 9.62 12.91 9.31
CA GLY A 74 8.43 12.29 9.89
C GLY A 74 7.58 13.25 10.73
N LEU A 75 8.25 14.11 11.52
CA LEU A 75 7.58 15.06 12.41
C LEU A 75 6.96 16.25 11.65
N TYR A 76 7.57 16.70 10.58
CA TYR A 76 7.13 17.83 9.76
C TYR A 76 6.88 17.41 8.32
N ALA A 77 6.21 16.24 8.18
CA ALA A 77 6.09 15.57 6.89
C ALA A 77 5.43 16.44 5.80
N PHE A 78 4.41 17.22 6.14
CA PHE A 78 3.74 18.09 5.15
C PHE A 78 4.57 19.34 4.82
N GLU A 79 5.25 19.93 5.79
CA GLU A 79 6.15 21.07 5.57
C GLU A 79 7.34 20.67 4.69
N PHE A 80 7.96 19.51 4.98
CA PHE A 80 9.00 18.93 4.13
C PHE A 80 8.48 18.59 2.73
N SER A 81 7.24 18.06 2.65
CA SER A 81 6.63 17.72 1.39
C SER A 81 6.45 18.91 0.46
N ARG A 82 6.17 20.10 0.99
CA ARG A 82 6.03 21.30 0.15
C ARG A 82 7.33 21.60 -0.57
N ALA A 83 8.45 21.65 0.15
CA ALA A 83 9.77 21.86 -0.46
C ALA A 83 10.16 20.71 -1.41
N PHE A 84 9.89 19.47 -1.02
CA PHE A 84 10.14 18.30 -1.86
C PHE A 84 9.39 18.37 -3.20
N VAL A 85 8.09 18.68 -3.17
CA VAL A 85 7.26 18.80 -4.37
C VAL A 85 7.71 19.94 -5.26
N GLU A 86 7.99 21.13 -4.69
CA GLU A 86 8.47 22.31 -5.45
C GLU A 86 9.78 22.04 -6.20
N LEU A 87 10.65 21.19 -5.64
CA LEU A 87 11.96 20.89 -6.23
C LEU A 87 11.92 19.75 -7.25
N LEU A 88 11.07 18.72 -7.05
CA LEU A 88 11.23 17.43 -7.72
C LEU A 88 10.01 16.97 -8.52
N PHE A 89 8.85 17.61 -8.38
CA PHE A 89 7.64 17.16 -9.03
C PHE A 89 6.87 18.31 -9.67
N THR A 90 6.35 18.12 -10.88
CA THR A 90 5.60 19.17 -11.56
C THR A 90 4.10 18.92 -11.51
N THR A 91 3.30 19.99 -11.60
CA THR A 91 1.85 19.89 -11.76
C THR A 91 1.48 19.11 -13.03
N GLN A 92 2.30 19.22 -14.10
CA GLN A 92 2.09 18.47 -15.33
C GLN A 92 2.26 16.97 -15.13
N ASP A 93 3.26 16.54 -14.35
CA ASP A 93 3.47 15.13 -14.05
C ASP A 93 2.34 14.57 -13.17
N ARG A 94 1.88 15.35 -12.18
CA ARG A 94 0.67 15.01 -11.40
C ARG A 94 -0.53 14.76 -12.31
N GLU A 95 -0.76 15.65 -13.26
CA GLU A 95 -1.89 15.53 -14.18
C GLU A 95 -1.77 14.32 -15.11
N LYS A 96 -0.58 13.99 -15.60
CA LYS A 96 -0.35 12.77 -16.40
C LYS A 96 -0.65 11.51 -15.62
N VAL A 97 -0.20 11.42 -14.35
CA VAL A 97 -0.48 10.27 -13.49
C VAL A 97 -1.98 10.20 -13.16
N ARG A 98 -2.64 11.34 -12.94
CA ARG A 98 -4.09 11.41 -12.75
C ARG A 98 -4.86 10.90 -13.98
N GLN A 99 -4.44 11.28 -15.18
CA GLN A 99 -5.02 10.76 -16.42
C GLN A 99 -4.81 9.26 -16.58
N LEU A 100 -3.64 8.73 -16.16
CA LEU A 100 -3.39 7.31 -16.14
C LEU A 100 -4.36 6.60 -15.18
N PHE A 101 -4.56 7.13 -13.97
CA PHE A 101 -5.55 6.63 -13.03
C PHE A 101 -6.96 6.59 -13.62
N GLU A 102 -7.41 7.65 -14.29
CA GLU A 102 -8.73 7.69 -14.90
C GLU A 102 -8.89 6.67 -16.04
N ARG A 103 -7.84 6.39 -16.79
CA ARG A 103 -7.85 5.32 -17.81
C ARG A 103 -7.99 3.94 -17.17
N LEU A 104 -7.24 3.67 -16.10
CA LEU A 104 -7.36 2.43 -15.33
C LEU A 104 -8.77 2.28 -14.75
N ARG A 105 -9.30 3.33 -14.13
CA ARG A 105 -10.67 3.35 -13.59
C ARG A 105 -11.71 3.07 -14.68
N GLY A 106 -11.57 3.68 -15.86
CA GLY A 106 -12.44 3.42 -17.01
C GLY A 106 -12.38 1.96 -17.49
N THR A 107 -11.18 1.40 -17.62
CA THR A 107 -10.99 0.00 -18.00
C THR A 107 -11.57 -0.94 -16.95
N PHE A 108 -11.39 -0.66 -15.65
CA PHE A 108 -11.96 -1.47 -14.58
C PHE A 108 -13.49 -1.37 -14.54
N HIS A 109 -14.04 -0.20 -14.81
CA HIS A 109 -15.48 0.01 -14.95
C HIS A 109 -16.06 -0.90 -16.06
N GLU A 110 -15.44 -0.93 -17.24
CA GLU A 110 -15.86 -1.81 -18.35
C GLU A 110 -15.76 -3.28 -17.96
N GLN A 111 -14.68 -3.70 -17.30
CA GLN A 111 -14.51 -5.08 -16.81
C GLN A 111 -15.59 -5.45 -15.80
N LEU A 112 -15.90 -4.59 -14.84
CA LEU A 112 -16.97 -4.83 -13.86
C LEU A 112 -18.35 -4.90 -14.53
N GLN A 113 -18.62 -4.10 -15.54
CA GLN A 113 -19.89 -4.18 -16.27
C GLN A 113 -20.07 -5.49 -17.04
N GLN A 114 -18.98 -6.07 -17.52
CA GLN A 114 -18.99 -7.26 -18.38
C GLN A 114 -18.77 -8.55 -17.60
N THR A 115 -18.31 -8.49 -16.35
CA THR A 115 -18.00 -9.70 -15.59
C THR A 115 -19.24 -10.57 -15.35
N SER A 116 -19.08 -11.88 -15.56
CA SER A 116 -20.07 -12.90 -15.21
C SER A 116 -19.85 -13.47 -13.81
N THR A 117 -18.79 -13.05 -13.11
CA THR A 117 -18.43 -13.56 -11.78
C THR A 117 -19.25 -12.96 -10.65
N LEU A 118 -19.97 -11.87 -10.92
CA LEU A 118 -20.86 -11.17 -9.99
C LEU A 118 -22.30 -11.19 -10.53
N ASP A 119 -23.27 -11.37 -9.66
CA ASP A 119 -24.67 -11.16 -10.01
C ASP A 119 -24.96 -9.70 -10.36
N ALA A 120 -26.13 -9.45 -10.95
CA ALA A 120 -26.46 -8.10 -11.46
C ALA A 120 -26.52 -7.02 -10.37
N ALA A 121 -26.97 -7.35 -9.17
CA ALA A 121 -27.10 -6.38 -8.07
C ALA A 121 -25.72 -6.04 -7.49
N THR A 122 -24.91 -7.06 -7.20
CA THR A 122 -23.53 -6.89 -6.70
C THR A 122 -22.68 -6.15 -7.72
N ARG A 123 -22.80 -6.47 -9.00
CA ARG A 123 -22.09 -5.77 -10.09
C ARG A 123 -22.47 -4.30 -10.17
N ALA A 124 -23.76 -3.96 -10.08
CA ALA A 124 -24.21 -2.56 -10.10
C ALA A 124 -23.68 -1.77 -8.89
N ALA A 125 -23.64 -2.40 -7.71
CA ALA A 125 -23.07 -1.79 -6.50
C ALA A 125 -21.55 -1.62 -6.62
N ALA A 126 -20.84 -2.58 -7.20
CA ALA A 126 -19.40 -2.51 -7.46
C ALA A 126 -19.05 -1.34 -8.41
N VAL A 127 -19.77 -1.22 -9.52
CA VAL A 127 -19.63 -0.10 -10.46
C VAL A 127 -19.84 1.23 -9.76
N LYS A 128 -20.92 1.36 -8.99
CA LYS A 128 -21.20 2.59 -8.22
C LYS A 128 -20.11 2.90 -7.21
N LYS A 129 -19.55 1.90 -6.52
CA LYS A 129 -18.43 2.09 -5.60
C LYS A 129 -17.19 2.59 -6.32
N LEU A 130 -16.85 2.01 -7.47
CA LEU A 130 -15.71 2.43 -8.29
C LEU A 130 -15.84 3.89 -8.77
N GLU A 131 -17.03 4.31 -9.19
CA GLU A 131 -17.32 5.69 -9.60
C GLU A 131 -17.11 6.70 -8.45
N GLN A 132 -17.27 6.25 -7.20
CA GLN A 132 -17.13 7.07 -5.99
C GLN A 132 -15.71 7.08 -5.42
N VAL A 133 -14.77 6.36 -6.01
CA VAL A 133 -13.35 6.39 -5.59
C VAL A 133 -12.77 7.78 -5.82
N LEU A 134 -12.17 8.37 -4.79
CA LEU A 134 -11.49 9.66 -4.86
C LEU A 134 -9.98 9.45 -5.04
N PRO A 135 -9.38 9.85 -6.16
CA PRO A 135 -7.94 9.80 -6.33
C PRO A 135 -7.25 10.97 -5.64
N GLN A 136 -6.23 10.69 -4.85
CA GLN A 136 -5.30 11.65 -4.28
C GLN A 136 -3.90 11.36 -4.81
N ILE A 137 -3.51 12.08 -5.86
CA ILE A 137 -2.30 11.80 -6.63
C ILE A 137 -1.25 12.89 -6.37
N ALA A 138 -0.04 12.46 -6.06
CA ALA A 138 1.17 13.22 -5.84
C ALA A 138 1.10 14.17 -4.63
N PHE A 139 0.31 15.21 -4.68
CA PHE A 139 0.23 16.26 -3.66
C PHE A 139 -1.13 16.97 -3.71
N PRO A 140 -1.56 17.61 -2.59
CA PRO A 140 -2.83 18.34 -2.53
C PRO A 140 -2.82 19.59 -3.42
N ASP A 141 -4.02 20.10 -3.72
CA ASP A 141 -4.15 21.43 -4.31
C ASP A 141 -3.74 22.52 -3.31
N GLU A 142 -3.42 23.73 -3.80
CA GLU A 142 -2.82 24.78 -2.95
C GLU A 142 -3.66 25.11 -1.71
N GLN A 143 -4.97 25.13 -1.84
CA GLN A 143 -5.90 25.40 -0.72
C GLN A 143 -6.05 24.24 0.27
N ASP A 144 -5.63 23.03 -0.11
CA ASP A 144 -5.81 21.79 0.67
C ASP A 144 -4.55 21.37 1.44
N TRP A 145 -3.46 22.15 1.31
CA TRP A 145 -2.31 21.94 2.15
C TRP A 145 -2.66 22.21 3.62
N PRO A 146 -2.23 21.36 4.56
CA PRO A 146 -2.45 21.62 5.98
C PRO A 146 -1.92 22.99 6.39
N THR A 147 -2.78 23.77 7.02
CA THR A 147 -2.44 25.10 7.52
C THR A 147 -1.86 25.07 8.95
N THR A 148 -1.94 23.91 9.61
CA THR A 148 -1.42 23.73 10.95
C THR A 148 0.09 23.60 10.87
N SER A 149 0.78 24.71 11.01
CA SER A 149 2.22 24.76 11.22
C SER A 149 2.50 24.58 12.70
N TYR A 150 3.22 23.55 13.05
CA TYR A 150 3.72 23.41 14.41
C TYR A 150 4.93 24.33 14.56
N PRO A 151 4.93 25.23 15.58
CA PRO A 151 6.06 26.13 15.74
C PRO A 151 7.34 25.33 15.98
N PRO A 152 8.46 25.74 15.37
CA PRO A 152 9.73 25.14 15.68
C PRO A 152 10.02 25.26 17.17
N SER A 153 10.67 24.25 17.72
CA SER A 153 11.04 24.27 19.13
C SER A 153 12.05 25.37 19.38
N PRO A 154 11.95 26.14 20.50
CA PRO A 154 13.00 27.08 20.88
C PRO A 154 14.36 26.37 20.97
N ALA A 155 15.42 27.07 20.57
CA ALA A 155 16.78 26.52 20.54
C ALA A 155 17.34 26.08 21.91
N ASP A 156 16.67 26.47 22.98
CA ASP A 156 17.03 26.15 24.38
C ASP A 156 16.30 24.90 24.93
N GLN A 157 15.38 24.29 24.14
CA GLN A 157 14.72 23.07 24.53
C GLN A 157 15.49 21.84 24.06
N ASN A 158 15.56 20.80 24.91
CA ASN A 158 16.10 19.54 24.51
C ASN A 158 15.13 18.79 23.57
N TYR A 159 15.66 17.84 22.80
CA TYR A 159 14.94 17.14 21.76
C TYR A 159 13.69 16.41 22.31
N LEU A 160 13.80 15.70 23.43
CA LEU A 160 12.67 14.99 24.05
C LEU A 160 11.53 15.94 24.43
N SER A 161 11.85 17.10 25.03
CA SER A 161 10.84 18.10 25.39
C SER A 161 10.12 18.65 24.18
N SER A 162 10.81 18.79 23.06
CA SER A 162 10.25 19.21 21.77
C SER A 162 9.28 18.17 21.22
N LEU A 163 9.67 16.88 21.25
CA LEU A 163 8.82 15.78 20.83
C LEU A 163 7.55 15.66 21.67
N LEU A 164 7.66 15.74 23.00
CA LEU A 164 6.51 15.68 23.91
C LEU A 164 5.52 16.81 23.66
N LYS A 165 6.01 18.03 23.44
CA LYS A 165 5.17 19.18 23.10
C LYS A 165 4.46 18.99 21.75
N LEU A 166 5.19 18.51 20.74
CA LEU A 166 4.60 18.24 19.43
C LEU A 166 3.55 17.13 19.50
N ALA A 167 3.81 16.06 20.26
CA ALA A 167 2.87 14.99 20.50
C ALA A 167 1.57 15.49 21.16
N ASP A 168 1.66 16.36 22.17
CA ASP A 168 0.50 17.00 22.82
C ASP A 168 -0.30 17.83 21.82
N LEU A 169 0.36 18.68 21.03
CA LEU A 169 -0.30 19.52 20.02
C LEU A 169 -1.04 18.67 18.96
N ARG A 170 -0.40 17.60 18.47
CA ARG A 170 -1.02 16.70 17.50
C ARG A 170 -2.21 15.95 18.10
N THR A 171 -2.06 15.43 19.30
CA THR A 171 -3.15 14.74 19.99
C THR A 171 -4.37 15.65 20.16
N ARG A 172 -4.17 16.90 20.57
CA ARG A 172 -5.27 17.90 20.69
C ARG A 172 -5.90 18.19 19.33
N ALA A 173 -5.10 18.31 18.27
CA ALA A 173 -5.61 18.54 16.92
C ALA A 173 -6.44 17.37 16.40
N GLU A 174 -6.03 16.11 16.69
CA GLU A 174 -6.82 14.93 16.34
C GLU A 174 -8.14 14.85 17.15
N TRP A 175 -8.09 15.13 18.44
CA TRP A 175 -9.30 15.12 19.26
C TRP A 175 -10.31 16.20 18.85
N ALA A 176 -9.83 17.35 18.38
CA ALA A 176 -10.70 18.40 17.87
C ALA A 176 -11.49 18.00 16.61
N LYS A 177 -11.11 16.91 15.95
CA LYS A 177 -11.84 16.36 14.78
C LYS A 177 -13.03 15.47 15.17
N LEU A 178 -13.13 15.00 16.42
CA LEU A 178 -14.13 14.00 16.83
C LEU A 178 -15.58 14.44 16.54
N ASP A 179 -15.87 15.75 16.69
CA ASP A 179 -17.19 16.31 16.45
C ASP A 179 -17.33 17.00 15.09
N GLN A 180 -16.35 16.81 14.21
CA GLN A 180 -16.37 17.39 12.87
C GLN A 180 -16.81 16.36 11.83
N PRO A 181 -17.50 16.79 10.75
CA PRO A 181 -17.76 15.92 9.62
C PRO A 181 -16.44 15.36 9.03
N ALA A 182 -16.46 14.09 8.63
CA ALA A 182 -15.30 13.49 7.97
C ALA A 182 -15.03 14.17 6.62
N GLU A 183 -13.87 14.79 6.47
CA GLU A 183 -13.46 15.45 5.23
C GLU A 183 -12.71 14.48 4.32
N ARG A 184 -13.44 13.87 3.39
CA ARG A 184 -12.86 12.93 2.41
C ARG A 184 -11.93 13.60 1.39
N SER A 185 -12.04 14.90 1.17
CA SER A 185 -11.22 15.66 0.20
C SER A 185 -9.81 15.96 0.70
N LYS A 186 -9.58 16.05 2.01
CA LYS A 186 -8.25 16.31 2.56
C LYS A 186 -7.26 15.23 2.20
N PHE A 187 -6.06 15.64 1.75
CA PHE A 187 -5.01 14.71 1.35
C PHE A 187 -4.57 13.87 2.55
N GLY A 188 -4.67 12.55 2.41
CA GLY A 188 -4.59 11.62 3.55
C GLY A 188 -3.19 11.22 3.96
N MET A 189 -2.16 11.53 3.15
CA MET A 189 -0.77 11.14 3.40
C MET A 189 0.18 12.25 2.93
N ALA A 190 1.22 12.54 3.70
CA ALA A 190 2.18 13.56 3.29
C ALA A 190 2.92 13.15 2.00
N PRO A 191 3.05 14.07 1.01
CA PRO A 191 3.65 13.78 -0.29
C PRO A 191 5.08 13.22 -0.26
N ILE A 192 5.84 13.40 0.81
CA ILE A 192 7.18 12.84 0.97
C ILE A 192 7.19 11.36 1.38
N ILE A 193 6.05 10.79 1.76
CA ILE A 193 5.97 9.40 2.18
C ILE A 193 6.02 8.48 0.96
N LYS A 194 6.97 7.54 0.95
CA LYS A 194 7.13 6.54 -0.09
C LYS A 194 6.20 5.35 0.18
N ASN A 195 4.92 5.56 -0.05
CA ASN A 195 3.90 4.51 0.02
C ASN A 195 2.76 4.85 -0.95
N ALA A 196 1.88 3.87 -1.20
CA ALA A 196 0.58 4.07 -1.81
C ALA A 196 -0.43 3.30 -0.96
N LEU A 197 -1.69 3.72 -0.94
CA LEU A 197 -2.73 2.98 -0.22
C LEU A 197 -4.14 3.26 -0.76
N TYR A 198 -5.00 2.26 -0.62
CA TYR A 198 -6.43 2.45 -0.65
C TYR A 198 -6.97 2.63 0.78
N ALA A 199 -7.76 3.67 1.00
CA ALA A 199 -8.37 3.99 2.29
C ALA A 199 -9.85 3.59 2.29
N PRO A 200 -10.25 2.40 2.79
CA PRO A 200 -11.61 1.88 2.66
C PRO A 200 -12.66 2.74 3.37
N HIS A 201 -12.34 3.30 4.54
CA HIS A 201 -13.25 4.17 5.32
C HIS A 201 -13.64 5.47 4.61
N SER A 202 -12.94 5.83 3.55
CA SER A 202 -13.19 7.04 2.78
C SER A 202 -13.25 6.79 1.27
N ASN A 203 -13.08 5.54 0.84
CA ASN A 203 -13.07 5.12 -0.56
C ASN A 203 -12.13 5.98 -1.40
N ARG A 204 -10.84 6.03 -1.00
CA ARG A 204 -9.80 6.85 -1.63
C ARG A 204 -8.60 6.01 -2.03
N VAL A 205 -8.04 6.32 -3.18
CA VAL A 205 -6.69 5.89 -3.58
C VAL A 205 -5.73 7.05 -3.36
N ILE A 206 -4.68 6.82 -2.59
CA ILE A 206 -3.69 7.85 -2.22
C ILE A 206 -2.31 7.39 -2.69
N VAL A 207 -1.71 8.15 -3.60
CA VAL A 207 -0.37 7.88 -4.15
C VAL A 207 0.48 9.14 -4.05
N PRO A 208 1.28 9.30 -2.98
CA PRO A 208 2.12 10.47 -2.74
C PRO A 208 3.22 10.67 -3.79
N ALA A 209 3.72 11.91 -3.91
CA ALA A 209 4.75 12.27 -4.89
C ALA A 209 6.05 11.46 -4.74
N ALA A 210 6.47 11.15 -3.51
CA ALA A 210 7.67 10.36 -3.28
C ALA A 210 7.58 8.93 -3.83
N PHE A 211 6.39 8.33 -3.83
CA PHE A 211 6.18 7.05 -4.50
C PHE A 211 6.34 7.15 -6.02
N LEU A 212 5.93 8.28 -6.59
CA LEU A 212 5.99 8.55 -8.03
C LEU A 212 7.38 8.90 -8.55
N MET A 213 8.41 8.86 -7.70
CA MET A 213 9.80 9.01 -8.15
C MET A 213 10.25 7.77 -8.92
N ARG A 214 11.29 7.92 -9.74
CA ARG A 214 11.91 6.75 -10.43
C ARG A 214 12.29 5.66 -9.43
N PRO A 215 12.08 4.37 -9.76
CA PRO A 215 11.65 3.83 -11.06
C PRO A 215 10.13 3.72 -11.27
N ALA A 216 9.28 4.12 -10.31
CA ALA A 216 7.83 3.92 -10.41
C ALA A 216 7.20 4.75 -11.55
N TYR A 217 7.57 6.02 -11.69
CA TYR A 217 7.10 6.88 -12.79
C TYR A 217 8.25 7.67 -13.41
N ASP A 218 8.26 7.77 -14.73
CA ASP A 218 9.18 8.61 -15.49
C ASP A 218 8.47 9.16 -16.74
N PRO A 219 8.21 10.47 -16.81
CA PRO A 219 7.49 11.09 -17.92
C PRO A 219 8.21 10.97 -19.28
N THR A 220 9.49 10.56 -19.26
CA THR A 220 10.34 10.42 -20.46
C THR A 220 10.42 8.98 -20.99
N ARG A 221 9.92 8.00 -20.20
CA ARG A 221 9.92 6.59 -20.60
C ARG A 221 8.76 6.28 -21.56
N ALA A 222 8.87 5.17 -22.27
CA ALA A 222 7.79 4.58 -23.05
C ALA A 222 6.51 4.42 -22.20
N ALA A 223 5.35 4.63 -22.81
CA ALA A 223 4.07 4.54 -22.09
C ALA A 223 3.90 3.19 -21.41
N VAL A 224 4.23 2.10 -22.12
CA VAL A 224 4.15 0.72 -21.62
C VAL A 224 4.90 0.55 -20.28
N ALA A 225 6.05 1.18 -20.12
CA ALA A 225 6.83 1.07 -18.88
C ALA A 225 6.14 1.78 -17.70
N ASN A 226 5.50 2.95 -17.92
CA ASN A 226 4.73 3.63 -16.88
C ASN A 226 3.42 2.89 -16.55
N TYR A 227 2.76 2.25 -17.52
CA TYR A 227 1.63 1.37 -17.24
C TYR A 227 2.06 0.16 -16.39
N ALA A 228 3.22 -0.44 -16.71
CA ALA A 228 3.73 -1.60 -16.00
C ALA A 228 4.17 -1.31 -14.56
N THR A 229 4.61 -0.09 -14.28
CA THR A 229 5.08 0.33 -12.95
C THR A 229 3.98 1.06 -12.19
N VAL A 230 3.90 2.38 -12.28
CA VAL A 230 2.89 3.15 -11.55
C VAL A 230 1.46 2.75 -11.93
N GLY A 231 1.21 2.35 -13.19
CA GLY A 231 -0.10 1.85 -13.61
C GLY A 231 -0.52 0.60 -12.84
N THR A 232 0.38 -0.36 -12.65
CA THR A 232 0.10 -1.55 -11.84
C THR A 232 -0.21 -1.18 -10.39
N VAL A 233 0.53 -0.24 -9.79
CA VAL A 233 0.25 0.19 -8.42
C VAL A 233 -1.09 0.92 -8.31
N LEU A 234 -1.40 1.81 -9.23
CA LEU A 234 -2.72 2.47 -9.26
C LEU A 234 -3.86 1.45 -9.41
N GLY A 235 -3.65 0.42 -10.22
CA GLY A 235 -4.58 -0.71 -10.39
C GLY A 235 -4.68 -1.57 -9.13
N HIS A 236 -3.58 -1.82 -8.44
CA HIS A 236 -3.50 -2.50 -7.16
C HIS A 236 -4.33 -1.76 -6.10
N GLU A 237 -4.11 -0.46 -5.93
CA GLU A 237 -4.88 0.34 -4.98
C GLU A 237 -6.39 0.39 -5.33
N LEU A 238 -6.74 0.47 -6.61
CA LEU A 238 -8.14 0.38 -7.02
C LEU A 238 -8.74 -1.00 -6.67
N SER A 239 -7.95 -2.08 -6.80
CA SER A 239 -8.39 -3.44 -6.54
C SER A 239 -8.68 -3.69 -5.06
N HIS A 240 -7.97 -3.01 -4.15
CA HIS A 240 -8.26 -3.07 -2.71
C HIS A 240 -9.70 -2.63 -2.35
N GLY A 241 -10.35 -1.85 -3.19
CA GLY A 241 -11.78 -1.56 -3.01
C GLY A 241 -12.68 -2.80 -3.13
N PHE A 242 -12.19 -3.89 -3.75
CA PHE A 242 -12.96 -5.06 -4.14
C PHE A 242 -12.28 -6.38 -3.75
N ASP A 243 -11.17 -6.33 -3.02
CA ASP A 243 -10.46 -7.48 -2.53
C ASP A 243 -11.17 -8.14 -1.33
N TYR A 244 -10.48 -9.08 -0.69
CA TYR A 244 -11.02 -9.86 0.42
C TYR A 244 -11.46 -8.99 1.62
N GLU A 245 -10.81 -7.85 1.84
CA GLU A 245 -11.12 -6.92 2.95
C GLU A 245 -11.97 -5.73 2.50
N GLY A 246 -11.58 -5.07 1.41
CA GLY A 246 -12.21 -3.83 0.95
C GLY A 246 -13.63 -4.04 0.46
N ARG A 247 -13.99 -5.24 0.02
CA ARG A 247 -15.36 -5.59 -0.40
C ARG A 247 -16.42 -5.35 0.69
N TYR A 248 -16.03 -5.33 1.95
CA TYR A 248 -16.97 -5.05 3.07
C TYR A 248 -17.29 -3.57 3.27
N PHE A 249 -16.68 -2.67 2.51
CA PHE A 249 -16.96 -1.24 2.58
C PHE A 249 -17.72 -0.77 1.33
N ASP A 250 -18.79 0.02 1.54
CA ASP A 250 -19.51 0.65 0.43
C ASP A 250 -18.74 1.85 -0.15
N GLY A 251 -19.27 2.44 -1.24
CA GLY A 251 -18.65 3.60 -1.90
C GLY A 251 -18.58 4.86 -1.05
N THR A 252 -19.25 4.89 0.11
CA THR A 252 -19.19 5.99 1.10
C THR A 252 -18.24 5.70 2.25
N GLY A 253 -17.61 4.51 2.29
CA GLY A 253 -16.69 4.08 3.33
C GLY A 253 -17.36 3.48 4.57
N ARG A 254 -18.64 3.11 4.50
CA ARG A 254 -19.31 2.39 5.59
C ARG A 254 -19.05 0.90 5.47
N LEU A 255 -18.80 0.27 6.61
CA LEU A 255 -18.72 -1.19 6.73
C LEU A 255 -20.14 -1.76 6.58
N VAL A 256 -20.41 -2.36 5.44
CA VAL A 256 -21.73 -2.92 5.04
C VAL A 256 -21.49 -4.12 4.14
N ASP A 257 -22.15 -5.22 4.43
CA ASP A 257 -22.24 -6.34 3.51
C ASP A 257 -23.23 -5.99 2.38
N TRP A 258 -22.68 -5.77 1.18
CA TRP A 258 -23.45 -5.37 -0.01
C TRP A 258 -23.35 -6.39 -1.15
N TRP A 259 -22.59 -7.46 -0.93
CA TRP A 259 -22.48 -8.55 -1.87
C TRP A 259 -23.63 -9.54 -1.63
N SER A 260 -24.12 -10.16 -2.71
CA SER A 260 -25.00 -11.32 -2.56
C SER A 260 -24.21 -12.54 -2.08
N ASP A 261 -24.90 -13.47 -1.41
CA ASP A 261 -24.28 -14.72 -0.96
C ASP A 261 -23.65 -15.50 -2.13
N GLU A 262 -24.31 -15.53 -3.29
CA GLU A 262 -23.81 -16.19 -4.50
C GLU A 262 -22.49 -15.57 -4.98
N SER A 263 -22.44 -14.23 -5.10
CA SER A 263 -21.24 -13.52 -5.53
C SER A 263 -20.11 -13.65 -4.50
N ALA A 264 -20.41 -13.60 -3.20
CA ALA A 264 -19.44 -13.76 -2.13
C ALA A 264 -18.82 -15.17 -2.13
N GLN A 265 -19.64 -16.22 -2.17
CA GLN A 265 -19.17 -17.62 -2.22
C GLN A 265 -18.34 -17.90 -3.48
N GLY A 266 -18.80 -17.42 -4.65
CA GLY A 266 -18.06 -17.57 -5.90
C GLY A 266 -16.71 -16.85 -5.87
N TYR A 267 -16.64 -15.68 -5.24
CA TYR A 267 -15.39 -14.94 -5.03
C TYR A 267 -14.42 -15.71 -4.11
N GLU A 268 -14.90 -16.20 -2.97
CA GLU A 268 -14.09 -16.96 -2.00
C GLU A 268 -13.54 -18.26 -2.63
N GLN A 269 -14.34 -18.94 -3.42
CA GLN A 269 -13.89 -20.14 -4.14
C GLN A 269 -12.78 -19.82 -5.15
N ARG A 270 -12.84 -18.68 -5.86
CA ARG A 270 -11.80 -18.27 -6.79
C ARG A 270 -10.55 -17.78 -6.04
N ALA A 271 -10.72 -17.03 -4.96
CA ALA A 271 -9.65 -16.53 -4.14
C ALA A 271 -8.82 -17.65 -3.48
N SER A 272 -9.45 -18.77 -3.09
CA SER A 272 -8.74 -19.92 -2.51
C SER A 272 -7.66 -20.50 -3.44
N CYS A 273 -7.79 -20.34 -4.75
CA CYS A 273 -6.74 -20.73 -5.71
C CYS A 273 -5.44 -19.94 -5.46
N LEU A 274 -5.54 -18.64 -5.12
CA LEU A 274 -4.35 -17.84 -4.78
C LEU A 274 -3.79 -18.25 -3.42
N VAL A 275 -4.62 -18.54 -2.44
CA VAL A 275 -4.15 -19.07 -1.13
C VAL A 275 -3.28 -20.29 -1.36
N ASP A 276 -3.82 -21.33 -2.02
CA ASP A 276 -3.09 -22.57 -2.31
C ASP A 276 -1.78 -22.31 -3.08
N GLN A 277 -1.82 -21.38 -4.02
CA GLN A 277 -0.64 -21.03 -4.81
C GLN A 277 0.46 -20.41 -3.96
N PHE A 278 0.12 -19.45 -3.10
CA PHE A 278 1.10 -18.72 -2.32
C PHE A 278 1.61 -19.54 -1.12
N ASP A 279 0.78 -20.39 -0.51
CA ASP A 279 1.21 -21.37 0.50
C ASP A 279 2.30 -22.32 0.00
N ALA A 280 2.32 -22.58 -1.32
CA ALA A 280 3.33 -23.43 -1.93
C ALA A 280 4.71 -22.77 -2.08
N TYR A 281 4.83 -21.44 -1.87
CA TYR A 281 6.10 -20.73 -1.98
C TYR A 281 6.90 -20.80 -0.69
N ALA A 282 8.15 -21.26 -0.78
CA ALA A 282 9.08 -21.39 0.33
C ALA A 282 10.32 -20.51 0.07
N PRO A 283 10.30 -19.22 0.42
CA PRO A 283 11.42 -18.30 0.21
C PRO A 283 12.68 -18.67 1.01
N LEU A 284 12.52 -19.34 2.15
CA LEU A 284 13.59 -19.85 2.98
C LEU A 284 13.31 -21.31 3.38
N PRO A 285 14.36 -22.11 3.68
CA PRO A 285 14.18 -23.50 4.07
C PRO A 285 13.20 -23.65 5.28
N GLY A 286 12.08 -24.35 5.04
CA GLY A 286 11.07 -24.61 6.06
C GLY A 286 10.17 -23.43 6.45
N LEU A 287 10.28 -22.29 5.75
CA LEU A 287 9.40 -21.14 5.93
C LEU A 287 8.64 -20.84 4.63
N HIS A 288 7.34 -20.85 4.74
CA HIS A 288 6.43 -20.63 3.62
C HIS A 288 5.78 -19.24 3.72
N VAL A 289 5.31 -18.74 2.60
CA VAL A 289 4.36 -17.63 2.57
C VAL A 289 3.05 -18.13 3.18
N ASP A 290 2.39 -17.32 3.97
CA ASP A 290 1.01 -17.56 4.41
C ASP A 290 0.06 -16.96 3.36
N GLY A 291 -0.48 -17.83 2.50
CA GLY A 291 -1.35 -17.41 1.41
C GLY A 291 -2.66 -16.79 1.88
N SER A 292 -3.14 -17.15 3.08
CA SER A 292 -4.34 -16.53 3.67
C SER A 292 -4.05 -15.15 4.22
N PHE A 293 -2.92 -14.97 4.92
CA PHE A 293 -2.49 -13.69 5.46
C PHE A 293 -2.17 -12.67 4.37
N THR A 294 -1.61 -13.15 3.24
CA THR A 294 -1.22 -12.28 2.11
C THR A 294 -2.29 -12.18 1.02
N LEU A 295 -3.48 -12.75 1.22
CA LEU A 295 -4.49 -12.91 0.16
C LEU A 295 -4.94 -11.59 -0.47
N SER A 296 -5.28 -10.59 0.34
CA SER A 296 -5.71 -9.26 -0.15
C SER A 296 -4.68 -8.65 -1.09
N GLU A 297 -3.42 -8.67 -0.68
CA GLU A 297 -2.30 -8.11 -1.44
C GLU A 297 -2.04 -8.89 -2.73
N ASN A 298 -2.10 -10.24 -2.67
CA ASN A 298 -1.92 -11.09 -3.83
C ASN A 298 -3.03 -10.90 -4.87
N ILE A 299 -4.27 -10.67 -4.43
CA ILE A 299 -5.40 -10.33 -5.31
C ILE A 299 -5.17 -8.97 -5.96
N ALA A 300 -4.78 -7.97 -5.15
CA ALA A 300 -4.56 -6.61 -5.63
C ALA A 300 -3.39 -6.54 -6.63
N ASP A 301 -2.30 -7.28 -6.39
CA ASP A 301 -1.17 -7.38 -7.31
C ASP A 301 -1.57 -7.99 -8.66
N LEU A 302 -2.31 -9.11 -8.63
CA LEU A 302 -2.75 -9.78 -9.86
C LEU A 302 -3.68 -8.89 -10.67
N ASN A 303 -4.72 -8.35 -10.02
CA ASN A 303 -5.69 -7.49 -10.69
C ASN A 303 -5.06 -6.19 -11.16
N GLY A 304 -4.16 -5.60 -10.37
CA GLY A 304 -3.44 -4.38 -10.73
C GLY A 304 -2.61 -4.54 -12.00
N ALA A 305 -1.86 -5.64 -12.11
CA ALA A 305 -1.06 -5.93 -13.30
C ALA A 305 -1.93 -6.22 -14.53
N GLN A 306 -3.01 -7.02 -14.37
CA GLN A 306 -3.96 -7.32 -15.46
C GLN A 306 -4.65 -6.05 -15.93
N LEU A 307 -5.14 -5.22 -15.01
CA LEU A 307 -5.80 -3.95 -15.30
C LEU A 307 -4.87 -2.97 -16.02
N ALA A 308 -3.62 -2.85 -15.57
CA ALA A 308 -2.63 -1.98 -16.17
C ALA A 308 -2.30 -2.39 -17.61
N LEU A 309 -2.12 -3.69 -17.86
CA LEU A 309 -1.88 -4.19 -19.21
C LEU A 309 -3.10 -4.00 -20.12
N ALA A 310 -4.31 -4.26 -19.62
CA ALA A 310 -5.55 -4.05 -20.35
C ALA A 310 -5.73 -2.56 -20.71
N ALA A 311 -5.51 -1.66 -19.76
CA ALA A 311 -5.58 -0.20 -19.99
C ALA A 311 -4.52 0.29 -20.96
N TYR A 312 -3.30 -0.26 -20.93
CA TYR A 312 -2.28 0.01 -21.96
C TYR A 312 -2.76 -0.39 -23.34
N LYS A 313 -3.24 -1.61 -23.52
CA LYS A 313 -3.77 -2.09 -24.81
C LYS A 313 -4.94 -1.23 -25.31
N ALA A 314 -5.86 -0.85 -24.42
CA ALA A 314 -7.00 -0.01 -24.74
C ALA A 314 -6.62 1.45 -25.06
N SER A 315 -5.47 1.94 -24.56
CA SER A 315 -5.02 3.32 -24.81
C SER A 315 -4.68 3.62 -26.27
N GLY A 316 -4.45 2.58 -27.07
CA GLY A 316 -3.98 2.70 -28.45
C GLY A 316 -2.52 3.15 -28.57
N ALA A 317 -1.79 3.27 -27.45
CA ALA A 317 -0.35 3.56 -27.47
C ALA A 317 0.41 2.45 -28.22
N ARG A 318 1.41 2.85 -28.98
CA ARG A 318 2.26 1.94 -29.75
C ARG A 318 3.71 2.29 -29.42
N ASP A 319 4.21 1.67 -28.36
CA ASP A 319 5.61 1.84 -28.00
C ASP A 319 6.48 0.99 -28.93
N PRO A 320 7.61 1.53 -29.40
CA PRO A 320 8.53 0.80 -30.27
C PRO A 320 9.21 -0.34 -29.51
N GLU A 321 9.72 -1.31 -30.25
CA GLU A 321 10.65 -2.30 -29.73
C GLU A 321 11.88 -1.60 -29.13
N LEU A 322 12.28 -2.03 -27.93
CA LEU A 322 13.45 -1.50 -27.23
C LEU A 322 14.37 -2.65 -26.84
N ALA A 323 15.62 -2.57 -27.24
CA ALA A 323 16.64 -3.60 -26.94
C ALA A 323 16.24 -5.03 -27.35
N GLY A 324 15.44 -5.17 -28.40
CA GLY A 324 14.95 -6.46 -28.89
C GLY A 324 13.70 -6.98 -28.18
N PHE A 325 13.07 -6.16 -27.32
CA PHE A 325 11.85 -6.54 -26.59
C PHE A 325 10.63 -5.82 -27.15
N SER A 326 9.55 -6.59 -27.40
CA SER A 326 8.25 -6.04 -27.77
C SER A 326 7.66 -5.19 -26.65
N ALA A 327 6.61 -4.42 -26.92
CA ALA A 327 5.94 -3.61 -25.90
C ALA A 327 5.40 -4.47 -24.74
N GLU A 328 4.82 -5.64 -25.02
CA GLU A 328 4.34 -6.56 -23.99
C GLU A 328 5.48 -7.14 -23.15
N GLN A 329 6.60 -7.48 -23.78
CA GLN A 329 7.81 -7.91 -23.05
C GLN A 329 8.36 -6.79 -22.17
N GLN A 330 8.39 -5.55 -22.68
CA GLN A 330 8.79 -4.37 -21.90
C GLN A 330 7.87 -4.14 -20.70
N PHE A 331 6.56 -4.42 -20.84
CA PHE A 331 5.61 -4.37 -19.71
C PHE A 331 6.07 -5.28 -18.58
N PHE A 332 6.25 -6.57 -18.84
CA PHE A 332 6.60 -7.54 -17.80
C PHE A 332 7.99 -7.29 -17.21
N LEU A 333 8.96 -6.86 -18.02
CA LEU A 333 10.30 -6.50 -17.53
C LEU A 333 10.26 -5.26 -16.63
N SER A 334 9.48 -4.23 -17.00
CA SER A 334 9.33 -3.02 -16.19
C SER A 334 8.56 -3.30 -14.89
N PHE A 335 7.53 -4.14 -14.95
CA PHE A 335 6.82 -4.63 -13.77
C PHE A 335 7.77 -5.34 -12.80
N ALA A 336 8.61 -6.25 -13.30
CA ALA A 336 9.59 -6.95 -12.46
C ALA A 336 10.63 -6.00 -11.84
N GLN A 337 11.06 -4.97 -12.57
CA GLN A 337 12.01 -3.98 -12.06
C GLN A 337 11.47 -3.17 -10.87
N LEU A 338 10.15 -2.96 -10.80
CA LEU A 338 9.52 -2.25 -9.67
C LEU A 338 9.77 -2.97 -8.34
N TRP A 339 9.85 -4.30 -8.37
CA TRP A 339 9.99 -5.18 -7.21
C TRP A 339 11.42 -5.71 -7.01
N CYS A 340 12.42 -5.07 -7.66
CA CYS A 340 13.80 -5.52 -7.56
C CYS A 340 14.39 -5.17 -6.19
N GLU A 341 14.57 -6.19 -5.35
CA GLU A 341 15.18 -6.08 -4.01
C GLU A 341 16.07 -7.28 -3.69
N SER A 342 16.90 -7.13 -2.67
CA SER A 342 17.76 -8.20 -2.14
C SER A 342 17.78 -8.12 -0.61
N PRO A 343 16.75 -8.62 0.07
CA PRO A 343 16.68 -8.62 1.53
C PRO A 343 17.69 -9.63 2.13
N SER A 344 18.08 -9.41 3.39
CA SER A 344 18.76 -10.44 4.19
C SER A 344 17.76 -11.55 4.60
N ASP A 345 18.29 -12.72 4.99
CA ASP A 345 17.44 -13.82 5.48
C ASP A 345 16.65 -13.42 6.73
N GLU A 346 17.25 -12.60 7.61
CA GLU A 346 16.61 -12.08 8.83
C GLU A 346 15.44 -11.16 8.47
N SER A 347 15.67 -10.20 7.55
CA SER A 347 14.63 -9.30 7.07
C SER A 347 13.50 -10.07 6.38
N LEU A 348 13.84 -11.07 5.56
CA LEU A 348 12.87 -11.91 4.88
C LEU A 348 12.01 -12.73 5.86
N LYS A 349 12.62 -13.26 6.94
CA LYS A 349 11.88 -13.93 8.04
C LYS A 349 10.90 -12.97 8.72
N LEU A 350 11.33 -11.74 9.00
CA LEU A 350 10.48 -10.73 9.60
C LEU A 350 9.29 -10.40 8.68
N THR A 351 9.54 -10.18 7.40
CA THR A 351 8.49 -9.96 6.39
C THR A 351 7.46 -11.09 6.40
N LEU A 352 7.89 -12.36 6.36
CA LEU A 352 6.99 -13.51 6.37
C LEU A 352 6.09 -13.60 7.62
N LEU A 353 6.53 -13.05 8.74
CA LEU A 353 5.81 -13.10 10.02
C LEU A 353 4.92 -11.89 10.28
N THR A 354 5.19 -10.75 9.67
CA THR A 354 4.60 -9.47 10.08
C THR A 354 4.03 -8.63 8.95
N ASP A 355 4.40 -8.89 7.70
CA ASP A 355 3.95 -8.15 6.54
C ASP A 355 2.88 -8.95 5.79
N ASN A 356 1.73 -8.33 5.51
CA ASN A 356 0.67 -8.93 4.70
C ASN A 356 1.00 -8.94 3.20
N HIS A 357 2.15 -8.38 2.78
CA HIS A 357 2.66 -8.51 1.43
C HIS A 357 3.53 -9.76 1.28
N SER A 358 3.36 -10.46 0.19
CA SER A 358 4.28 -11.52 -0.20
C SER A 358 5.66 -10.95 -0.52
N PRO A 359 6.78 -11.69 -0.30
CA PRO A 359 8.10 -11.24 -0.73
C PRO A 359 8.13 -10.87 -2.21
N ALA A 360 8.91 -9.82 -2.56
CA ALA A 360 8.92 -9.21 -3.90
C ALA A 360 9.07 -10.20 -5.06
N GLN A 361 9.89 -11.25 -4.89
CA GLN A 361 9.99 -12.33 -5.88
C GLN A 361 8.63 -12.95 -6.23
N TYR A 362 7.74 -13.10 -5.26
CA TYR A 362 6.43 -13.73 -5.46
C TYR A 362 5.37 -12.72 -5.87
N ARG A 363 5.52 -11.44 -5.53
CA ARG A 363 4.71 -10.35 -6.10
C ARG A 363 4.90 -10.27 -7.62
N VAL A 364 6.06 -10.67 -8.14
CA VAL A 364 6.31 -10.80 -9.59
C VAL A 364 5.89 -12.18 -10.10
N ASN A 365 6.55 -13.24 -9.62
CA ASN A 365 6.40 -14.59 -10.18
C ASN A 365 4.99 -15.16 -9.94
N GLY A 366 4.39 -14.85 -8.79
CA GLY A 366 3.02 -15.25 -8.43
C GLY A 366 1.97 -14.57 -9.30
N VAL A 367 2.23 -13.34 -9.75
CA VAL A 367 1.37 -12.59 -10.66
C VAL A 367 1.50 -13.08 -12.10
N VAL A 368 2.72 -13.04 -12.67
CA VAL A 368 2.92 -13.30 -14.11
C VAL A 368 2.51 -14.72 -14.52
N ARG A 369 2.63 -15.70 -13.61
CA ARG A 369 2.20 -17.07 -13.88
C ARG A 369 0.67 -17.21 -14.10
N ASN A 370 -0.11 -16.25 -13.63
CA ASN A 370 -1.57 -16.23 -13.81
C ASN A 370 -2.00 -15.38 -15.02
N MET A 371 -1.06 -14.70 -15.68
CA MET A 371 -1.32 -13.86 -16.85
C MET A 371 -1.01 -14.62 -18.14
N PRO A 372 -2.03 -15.00 -18.97
CA PRO A 372 -1.79 -15.66 -20.26
C PRO A 372 -0.92 -14.81 -21.19
N GLU A 373 -1.03 -13.50 -21.13
CA GLU A 373 -0.26 -12.55 -21.93
C GLU A 373 1.25 -12.64 -21.68
N PHE A 374 1.69 -13.05 -20.48
CA PHE A 374 3.09 -13.32 -20.20
C PHE A 374 3.60 -14.51 -21.02
N ALA A 375 2.84 -15.60 -21.02
CA ALA A 375 3.21 -16.78 -21.79
C ALA A 375 3.26 -16.49 -23.30
N GLU A 376 2.34 -15.70 -23.81
CA GLU A 376 2.29 -15.26 -25.22
C GLU A 376 3.47 -14.35 -25.54
N ALA A 377 3.75 -13.33 -24.74
CA ALA A 377 4.83 -12.37 -24.98
C ALA A 377 6.22 -13.04 -25.05
N PHE A 378 6.46 -14.06 -24.23
CA PHE A 378 7.75 -14.76 -24.17
C PHE A 378 7.75 -16.12 -24.88
N ALA A 379 6.69 -16.45 -25.61
CA ALA A 379 6.53 -17.74 -26.31
C ALA A 379 6.79 -18.95 -25.39
N CYS A 380 6.33 -18.89 -24.15
CA CYS A 380 6.54 -19.92 -23.15
C CYS A 380 5.54 -21.08 -23.32
N THR A 381 6.05 -22.31 -23.26
CA THR A 381 5.20 -23.50 -23.34
C THR A 381 4.52 -23.81 -22.00
N PRO A 382 3.26 -24.28 -22.02
CA PRO A 382 2.56 -24.75 -20.80
C PRO A 382 3.34 -25.83 -20.03
N GLY A 383 3.14 -25.88 -18.70
CA GLY A 383 3.84 -26.81 -17.82
C GLY A 383 5.20 -26.34 -17.31
N ARG A 384 5.64 -25.13 -17.68
CA ARG A 384 6.81 -24.48 -17.08
C ARG A 384 6.42 -23.79 -15.76
N ALA A 385 7.39 -23.52 -14.89
CA ALA A 385 7.17 -22.95 -13.55
C ALA A 385 6.33 -21.66 -13.55
N LEU A 386 6.56 -20.77 -14.52
CA LEU A 386 5.79 -19.52 -14.68
C LEU A 386 4.63 -19.64 -15.68
N VAL A 387 4.36 -20.84 -16.23
CA VAL A 387 3.24 -21.09 -17.16
C VAL A 387 2.55 -22.40 -16.77
N PRO A 388 1.86 -22.43 -15.61
CA PRO A 388 1.15 -23.63 -15.16
C PRO A 388 -0.03 -23.95 -16.07
N GLU A 389 -0.49 -25.19 -16.03
CA GLU A 389 -1.72 -25.63 -16.74
C GLU A 389 -2.98 -24.96 -16.16
N LYS A 390 -3.03 -24.81 -14.83
CA LYS A 390 -4.11 -24.13 -14.12
C LYS A 390 -3.62 -22.75 -13.63
N ARG A 391 -4.34 -21.70 -13.99
CA ARG A 391 -4.12 -20.31 -13.53
C ARG A 391 -5.21 -19.90 -12.58
N CYS A 392 -4.88 -19.03 -11.64
CA CYS A 392 -5.84 -18.40 -10.74
C CYS A 392 -6.38 -17.11 -11.37
N SER A 393 -7.69 -16.88 -11.21
CA SER A 393 -8.38 -15.64 -11.58
C SER A 393 -9.44 -15.35 -10.53
N VAL A 394 -9.59 -14.12 -10.10
CA VAL A 394 -10.55 -13.73 -9.04
C VAL A 394 -11.73 -12.95 -9.62
N PHE A 395 -11.49 -12.06 -10.60
CA PHE A 395 -12.50 -11.27 -11.31
C PHE A 395 -12.66 -11.70 -12.76
#